data_f7b3cdd6bf6af2df2f4d72567a077e90
#
_entry.id   f7b3cdd6bf6af2df2f4d72567a077e90
#
_cell.length_a   1.000
_cell.length_b   1.000
_cell.length_c   1.000
_cell.angle_alpha   90.00
_cell.angle_beta   90.00
_cell.angle_gamma   90.00
#
_symmetry.space_group_name_H-M   'P 1'
#
loop_
_entity.id
_entity.type
_entity.pdbx_description
1 polymer ?
#
loop_
_entity_poly.entity_id
_entity_poly.type
_entity_poly.pdbx_seq_one_letter_code
_entity_poly.pdbx_strand_id
1 'polypeptide(L)'
;MQAMHLALHGLAIKKHGSPAEVAAIVGLDEATAADMLDQAATNGRAAKAGEAKFMLTAPAQMALRMEYSRLYGDLRANDAMNAAYDRFEKVNSDLKQLITDWQTMEVAGSRVPNDHSDKAYDARIIDRLGALHEAAEQVIGQMAAHLPRLSVYNDLLTEALEKAEDGAHEWVSDAKLPSYHTVWFEMHEDLLRILGRERDE
;
A
#
# COMPACT_ATOMS: atom_id res chain seq x y z
N MET A 1 -14.02 -14.55 -0.51
CA MET A 1 -14.36 -13.34 0.26
C MET A 1 -15.40 -12.56 -0.51
N GLN A 2 -16.36 -11.91 0.13
CA GLN A 2 -17.43 -11.23 -0.59
C GLN A 2 -16.90 -9.93 -1.23
N ALA A 3 -17.26 -9.65 -2.48
CA ALA A 3 -16.81 -8.47 -3.24
C ALA A 3 -17.08 -7.14 -2.50
N MET A 4 -18.24 -7.02 -1.85
CA MET A 4 -18.59 -5.85 -1.03
C MET A 4 -17.57 -5.60 0.10
N HIS A 5 -17.12 -6.64 0.80
CA HIS A 5 -16.08 -6.48 1.84
C HIS A 5 -14.77 -5.98 1.24
N LEU A 6 -14.34 -6.56 0.11
CA LEU A 6 -13.11 -6.14 -0.57
C LEU A 6 -13.19 -4.68 -1.05
N ALA A 7 -14.32 -4.28 -1.64
CA ALA A 7 -14.50 -2.89 -2.07
C ALA A 7 -14.44 -1.90 -0.90
N LEU A 8 -15.12 -2.21 0.23
CA LEU A 8 -15.05 -1.36 1.43
C LEU A 8 -13.67 -1.38 2.07
N HIS A 9 -12.98 -2.51 2.06
CA HIS A 9 -11.62 -2.64 2.56
C HIS A 9 -10.63 -1.80 1.72
N GLY A 10 -10.69 -1.89 0.39
CA GLY A 10 -9.89 -1.06 -0.49
C GLY A 10 -10.14 0.43 -0.30
N LEU A 11 -11.41 0.80 -0.11
CA LEU A 11 -11.78 2.20 0.19
C LEU A 11 -11.25 2.65 1.57
N ALA A 12 -11.16 1.73 2.55
CA ALA A 12 -10.56 2.04 3.85
C ALA A 12 -9.04 2.30 3.74
N ILE A 13 -8.35 1.60 2.84
CA ILE A 13 -6.92 1.80 2.58
C ILE A 13 -6.68 3.11 1.83
N LYS A 14 -7.40 3.34 0.73
CA LYS A 14 -7.29 4.54 -0.12
C LYS A 14 -7.79 5.82 0.57
N LYS A 15 -8.63 5.71 1.58
CA LYS A 15 -9.38 6.82 2.23
C LYS A 15 -10.36 7.51 1.28
N HIS A 16 -9.91 7.89 0.10
CA HIS A 16 -10.69 8.39 -1.04
C HIS A 16 -10.22 7.65 -2.29
N GLY A 17 -11.11 6.92 -2.95
CA GLY A 17 -10.73 6.12 -4.12
C GLY A 17 -11.82 6.06 -5.18
N SER A 18 -11.41 6.05 -6.44
CA SER A 18 -12.25 5.66 -7.56
C SER A 18 -12.43 4.13 -7.60
N PRO A 19 -13.41 3.61 -8.34
CA PRO A 19 -13.55 2.16 -8.56
C PRO A 19 -12.26 1.50 -9.07
N ALA A 20 -11.58 2.13 -10.02
CA ALA A 20 -10.32 1.63 -10.57
C ALA A 20 -9.21 1.56 -9.50
N GLU A 21 -9.02 2.63 -8.72
CA GLU A 21 -8.02 2.70 -7.65
C GLU A 21 -8.29 1.64 -6.55
N VAL A 22 -9.56 1.41 -6.22
CA VAL A 22 -9.96 0.38 -5.25
C VAL A 22 -9.74 -1.02 -5.81
N ALA A 23 -10.19 -1.27 -7.04
CA ALA A 23 -10.06 -2.55 -7.72
C ALA A 23 -8.59 -3.01 -7.77
N ALA A 24 -7.69 -2.09 -8.13
CA ALA A 24 -6.26 -2.35 -8.30
C ALA A 24 -5.59 -2.94 -7.05
N ILE A 25 -5.99 -2.54 -5.84
CA ILE A 25 -5.33 -2.99 -4.59
C ILE A 25 -6.02 -4.18 -3.91
N VAL A 26 -7.27 -4.51 -4.30
CA VAL A 26 -7.99 -5.63 -3.67
C VAL A 26 -8.20 -6.84 -4.59
N GLY A 27 -7.72 -6.75 -5.83
CA GLY A 27 -7.85 -7.82 -6.82
C GLY A 27 -9.28 -8.03 -7.33
N LEU A 28 -10.07 -6.97 -7.44
CA LEU A 28 -11.36 -6.95 -8.13
C LEU A 28 -11.18 -6.40 -9.55
N ASP A 29 -12.09 -6.75 -10.45
CA ASP A 29 -12.25 -5.98 -11.68
C ASP A 29 -12.96 -4.64 -11.40
N GLU A 30 -12.69 -3.64 -12.23
CA GLU A 30 -13.21 -2.28 -12.04
C GLU A 30 -14.74 -2.23 -12.05
N ALA A 31 -15.40 -2.99 -12.91
CA ALA A 31 -16.87 -3.01 -13.00
C ALA A 31 -17.49 -3.55 -11.70
N THR A 32 -16.96 -4.64 -11.17
CA THR A 32 -17.37 -5.17 -9.86
C THR A 32 -17.12 -4.18 -8.74
N ALA A 33 -15.97 -3.51 -8.72
CA ALA A 33 -15.69 -2.50 -7.71
C ALA A 33 -16.66 -1.31 -7.81
N ALA A 34 -16.97 -0.84 -9.02
CA ALA A 34 -17.94 0.22 -9.26
C ALA A 34 -19.33 -0.14 -8.74
N ASP A 35 -19.83 -1.33 -9.09
CA ASP A 35 -21.12 -1.83 -8.63
C ASP A 35 -21.19 -1.91 -7.10
N MET A 36 -20.12 -2.43 -6.45
CA MET A 36 -20.07 -2.53 -4.99
C MET A 36 -20.04 -1.17 -4.31
N LEU A 37 -19.28 -0.22 -4.86
CA LEU A 37 -19.19 1.14 -4.31
C LEU A 37 -20.49 1.93 -4.48
N ASP A 38 -21.18 1.81 -5.61
CA ASP A 38 -22.50 2.42 -5.82
C ASP A 38 -23.56 1.82 -4.89
N GLN A 39 -23.55 0.49 -4.69
CA GLN A 39 -24.41 -0.16 -3.72
C GLN A 39 -24.08 0.29 -2.27
N ALA A 40 -22.78 0.42 -1.95
CA ALA A 40 -22.36 0.94 -0.65
C ALA A 40 -22.82 2.38 -0.40
N ALA A 41 -22.78 3.22 -1.45
CA ALA A 41 -23.29 4.60 -1.37
C ALA A 41 -24.80 4.63 -1.18
N THR A 42 -25.55 3.80 -1.92
CA THR A 42 -27.02 3.69 -1.78
C THR A 42 -27.43 3.25 -0.37
N ASN A 43 -26.64 2.36 0.23
CA ASN A 43 -26.90 1.82 1.58
C ASN A 43 -26.26 2.65 2.70
N GLY A 44 -25.72 3.85 2.42
CA GLY A 44 -25.12 4.74 3.41
C GLY A 44 -23.79 4.26 4.01
N ARG A 45 -23.14 3.24 3.40
CA ARG A 45 -21.82 2.72 3.83
C ARG A 45 -20.67 3.51 3.21
N ALA A 46 -20.88 4.09 2.04
CA ALA A 46 -19.96 5.02 1.39
C ALA A 46 -20.66 6.34 1.06
N ALA A 47 -19.88 7.38 0.87
CA ALA A 47 -20.33 8.67 0.36
C ALA A 47 -19.51 9.04 -0.88
N LYS A 48 -20.13 9.71 -1.85
CA LYS A 48 -19.41 10.26 -3.01
C LYS A 48 -18.51 11.42 -2.55
N ALA A 49 -17.27 11.40 -3.00
CA ALA A 49 -16.25 12.42 -2.75
C ALA A 49 -15.80 13.02 -4.08
N GLY A 50 -16.51 14.03 -4.57
CA GLY A 50 -16.36 14.56 -5.93
C GLY A 50 -17.05 13.68 -6.98
N GLU A 51 -16.64 13.83 -8.25
CA GLU A 51 -17.35 13.22 -9.38
C GLU A 51 -17.12 11.71 -9.53
N ALA A 52 -15.95 11.23 -9.18
CA ALA A 52 -15.54 9.85 -9.46
C ALA A 52 -15.02 9.06 -8.25
N LYS A 53 -14.93 9.66 -7.07
CA LYS A 53 -14.35 9.02 -5.88
C LYS A 53 -15.39 8.78 -4.81
N PHE A 54 -15.09 7.80 -3.96
CA PHE A 54 -15.89 7.42 -2.81
C PHE A 54 -15.04 7.51 -1.54
N MET A 55 -15.70 7.61 -0.40
CA MET A 55 -15.11 7.50 0.94
C MET A 55 -16.05 6.72 1.86
N LEU A 56 -15.49 6.03 2.85
CA LEU A 56 -16.30 5.34 3.84
C LEU A 56 -17.01 6.34 4.77
N THR A 57 -18.26 6.04 5.12
CA THR A 57 -18.91 6.73 6.22
C THR A 57 -18.36 6.27 7.57
N ALA A 58 -18.44 7.11 8.60
CA ALA A 58 -17.96 6.75 9.95
C ALA A 58 -18.59 5.47 10.49
N PRO A 59 -19.92 5.24 10.37
CA PRO A 59 -20.52 3.97 10.79
C PRO A 59 -19.97 2.76 10.01
N ALA A 60 -19.72 2.91 8.70
CA ALA A 60 -19.16 1.83 7.89
C ALA A 60 -17.72 1.49 8.29
N GLN A 61 -16.91 2.50 8.63
CA GLN A 61 -15.54 2.26 9.15
C GLN A 61 -15.57 1.46 10.44
N MET A 62 -16.48 1.78 11.38
CA MET A 62 -16.64 1.04 12.63
C MET A 62 -17.09 -0.41 12.37
N ALA A 63 -18.10 -0.60 11.53
CA ALA A 63 -18.59 -1.93 11.18
C ALA A 63 -17.48 -2.79 10.52
N LEU A 64 -16.73 -2.20 9.58
CA LEU A 64 -15.63 -2.88 8.90
C LEU A 64 -14.53 -3.33 9.88
N ARG A 65 -14.18 -2.50 10.88
CA ARG A 65 -13.21 -2.87 11.92
C ARG A 65 -13.65 -4.12 12.71
N MET A 66 -14.92 -4.21 13.04
CA MET A 66 -15.47 -5.37 13.74
C MET A 66 -15.47 -6.63 12.85
N GLU A 67 -15.69 -6.48 11.54
CA GLU A 67 -15.67 -7.58 10.59
C GLU A 67 -14.29 -8.22 10.44
N TYR A 68 -13.20 -7.47 10.54
CA TYR A 68 -11.85 -7.98 10.35
C TYR A 68 -11.50 -9.14 11.30
N SER A 69 -11.85 -9.05 12.57
CA SER A 69 -11.57 -10.12 13.54
C SER A 69 -12.25 -11.44 13.15
N ARG A 70 -13.46 -11.35 12.59
CA ARG A 70 -14.21 -12.52 12.15
C ARG A 70 -13.68 -13.09 10.81
N LEU A 71 -13.32 -12.22 9.87
CA LEU A 71 -12.93 -12.63 8.53
C LEU A 71 -11.47 -13.08 8.45
N TYR A 72 -10.60 -12.53 9.27
CA TYR A 72 -9.16 -12.78 9.26
C TYR A 72 -8.66 -13.45 10.55
N GLY A 73 -9.56 -14.03 11.35
CA GLY A 73 -9.19 -14.70 12.62
C GLY A 73 -8.14 -15.79 12.44
N ASP A 74 -8.36 -16.67 11.45
CA ASP A 74 -7.42 -17.76 11.13
C ASP A 74 -6.08 -17.23 10.60
N LEU A 75 -6.12 -16.16 9.80
CA LEU A 75 -4.90 -15.52 9.29
C LEU A 75 -4.09 -14.90 10.43
N ARG A 76 -4.74 -14.26 11.39
CA ARG A 76 -4.13 -13.66 12.58
C ARG A 76 -3.49 -14.69 13.51
N ALA A 77 -4.06 -15.88 13.56
CA ALA A 77 -3.53 -17.01 14.33
C ALA A 77 -2.46 -17.81 13.59
N ASN A 78 -2.15 -17.46 12.34
CA ASN A 78 -1.18 -18.20 11.53
C ASN A 78 0.25 -17.74 11.82
N ASP A 79 1.05 -18.62 12.42
CA ASP A 79 2.45 -18.32 12.81
C ASP A 79 3.33 -17.97 11.60
N ALA A 80 3.14 -18.63 10.45
CA ALA A 80 3.93 -18.34 9.25
C ALA A 80 3.61 -16.94 8.68
N MET A 81 2.34 -16.54 8.70
CA MET A 81 1.92 -15.17 8.32
C MET A 81 2.50 -14.13 9.28
N ASN A 82 2.46 -14.39 10.58
CA ASN A 82 3.04 -13.49 11.58
C ASN A 82 4.56 -13.36 11.41
N ALA A 83 5.27 -14.48 11.19
CA ALA A 83 6.71 -14.47 10.92
C ALA A 83 7.06 -13.75 9.61
N ALA A 84 6.21 -13.82 8.58
CA ALA A 84 6.37 -13.06 7.34
C ALA A 84 6.17 -11.56 7.58
N TYR A 85 5.17 -11.17 8.37
CA TYR A 85 4.95 -9.78 8.77
C TYR A 85 6.14 -9.20 9.57
N ASP A 86 6.72 -9.97 10.49
CA ASP A 86 7.89 -9.52 11.26
C ASP A 86 9.14 -9.30 10.35
N ARG A 87 9.25 -10.04 9.24
CA ARG A 87 10.26 -9.78 8.19
C ARG A 87 9.90 -8.53 7.37
N PHE A 88 8.62 -8.34 7.06
CA PHE A 88 8.14 -7.14 6.40
C PHE A 88 8.50 -5.88 7.20
N GLU A 89 8.35 -5.87 8.51
CA GLU A 89 8.71 -4.70 9.34
C GLU A 89 10.19 -4.34 9.27
N LYS A 90 11.08 -5.31 9.06
CA LYS A 90 12.51 -5.04 8.83
C LYS A 90 12.71 -4.32 7.50
N VAL A 91 12.11 -4.84 6.42
CA VAL A 91 12.16 -4.20 5.10
C VAL A 91 11.51 -2.80 5.15
N ASN A 92 10.42 -2.64 5.90
CA ASN A 92 9.74 -1.37 6.12
C ASN A 92 10.66 -0.33 6.81
N SER A 93 11.45 -0.77 7.79
CA SER A 93 12.45 0.10 8.43
C SER A 93 13.53 0.55 7.45
N ASP A 94 14.03 -0.35 6.61
CA ASP A 94 15.04 -0.05 5.60
C ASP A 94 14.48 0.89 4.53
N LEU A 95 13.22 0.69 4.11
CA LEU A 95 12.55 1.60 3.18
C LEU A 95 12.35 3.00 3.78
N LYS A 96 11.93 3.11 5.03
CA LYS A 96 11.81 4.42 5.72
C LYS A 96 13.12 5.20 5.66
N GLN A 97 14.26 4.53 5.90
CA GLN A 97 15.57 5.15 5.80
C GLN A 97 15.89 5.54 4.35
N LEU A 98 15.63 4.67 3.39
CA LEU A 98 15.85 4.94 1.97
C LEU A 98 15.03 6.14 1.48
N ILE A 99 13.75 6.22 1.83
CA ILE A 99 12.90 7.38 1.48
C ILE A 99 13.41 8.67 2.15
N THR A 100 13.92 8.58 3.38
CA THR A 100 14.58 9.72 4.03
C THR A 100 15.82 10.18 3.26
N ASP A 101 16.66 9.24 2.81
CA ASP A 101 17.84 9.53 1.99
C ASP A 101 17.45 10.05 0.59
N TRP A 102 16.33 9.59 0.02
CA TRP A 102 15.78 10.13 -1.22
C TRP A 102 15.35 11.60 -1.10
N GLN A 103 14.69 11.93 0.00
CA GLN A 103 14.15 13.28 0.24
C GLN A 103 15.20 14.26 0.77
N THR A 104 16.32 13.76 1.31
CA THR A 104 17.34 14.59 1.95
C THR A 104 18.74 14.12 1.56
N MET A 105 19.70 15.05 1.61
CA MET A 105 21.12 14.75 1.41
C MET A 105 21.96 15.44 2.48
N GLU A 106 23.16 14.95 2.71
CA GLU A 106 24.11 15.58 3.62
C GLU A 106 25.06 16.51 2.86
N VAL A 107 25.05 17.79 3.23
CA VAL A 107 25.93 18.80 2.65
C VAL A 107 26.67 19.51 3.78
N ALA A 108 28.00 19.42 3.77
CA ALA A 108 28.87 20.02 4.78
C ALA A 108 28.49 19.68 6.24
N GLY A 109 28.07 18.43 6.49
CA GLY A 109 27.67 17.95 7.83
C GLY A 109 26.26 18.36 8.26
N SER A 110 25.46 18.93 7.36
CA SER A 110 24.06 19.27 7.60
C SER A 110 23.13 18.53 6.64
N ARG A 111 22.00 18.04 7.18
CA ARG A 111 20.95 17.43 6.36
C ARG A 111 20.10 18.53 5.73
N VAL A 112 20.01 18.50 4.40
CA VAL A 112 19.22 19.44 3.59
C VAL A 112 18.25 18.69 2.70
N PRO A 113 17.16 19.31 2.22
CA PRO A 113 16.31 18.68 1.19
C PRO A 113 17.13 18.33 -0.05
N ASN A 114 16.88 17.15 -0.62
CA ASN A 114 17.42 16.77 -1.91
C ASN A 114 16.64 17.49 -3.02
N ASP A 115 17.32 18.32 -3.79
CA ASP A 115 16.75 19.04 -4.93
C ASP A 115 16.84 18.25 -6.24
N HIS A 116 17.36 17.02 -6.17
CA HIS A 116 17.53 16.11 -7.29
C HIS A 116 18.46 16.64 -8.42
N SER A 117 19.36 17.58 -8.07
CA SER A 117 20.37 18.08 -9.01
C SER A 117 21.57 17.13 -9.17
N ASP A 118 21.93 16.38 -8.10
CA ASP A 118 22.96 15.34 -8.13
C ASP A 118 22.38 14.01 -8.65
N LYS A 119 22.46 13.83 -9.98
CA LYS A 119 21.96 12.61 -10.63
C LYS A 119 22.69 11.33 -10.21
N ALA A 120 23.95 11.43 -9.79
CA ALA A 120 24.71 10.29 -9.30
C ALA A 120 24.25 9.88 -7.88
N TYR A 121 23.85 10.85 -7.05
CA TYR A 121 23.23 10.56 -5.77
C TYR A 121 21.89 9.85 -5.96
N ASP A 122 21.00 10.40 -6.80
CA ASP A 122 19.68 9.84 -7.09
C ASP A 122 19.78 8.41 -7.63
N ALA A 123 20.68 8.17 -8.60
CA ALA A 123 20.90 6.84 -9.16
C ALA A 123 21.29 5.81 -8.09
N ARG A 124 22.18 6.17 -7.15
CA ARG A 124 22.56 5.27 -6.06
C ARG A 124 21.39 4.94 -5.13
N ILE A 125 20.46 5.88 -4.91
CA ILE A 125 19.26 5.60 -4.09
C ILE A 125 18.31 4.66 -4.85
N ILE A 126 18.14 4.84 -6.16
CA ILE A 126 17.32 3.95 -7.00
C ILE A 126 17.93 2.53 -7.05
N ASP A 127 19.25 2.40 -7.21
CA ASP A 127 19.94 1.10 -7.13
C ASP A 127 19.67 0.38 -5.77
N ARG A 128 19.70 1.15 -4.68
CA ARG A 128 19.36 0.61 -3.35
C ARG A 128 17.89 0.23 -3.24
N LEU A 129 16.98 0.97 -3.89
CA LEU A 129 15.56 0.63 -3.96
C LEU A 129 15.36 -0.70 -4.68
N GLY A 130 16.07 -0.94 -5.79
CA GLY A 130 16.07 -2.22 -6.51
C GLY A 130 16.50 -3.38 -5.62
N ALA A 131 17.62 -3.23 -4.88
CA ALA A 131 18.09 -4.26 -3.94
C ALA A 131 17.10 -4.50 -2.79
N LEU A 132 16.42 -3.46 -2.30
CA LEU A 132 15.38 -3.59 -1.28
C LEU A 132 14.13 -4.29 -1.83
N HIS A 133 13.79 -4.03 -3.09
CA HIS A 133 12.65 -4.65 -3.76
C HIS A 133 12.76 -6.17 -3.84
N GLU A 134 13.95 -6.72 -4.07
CA GLU A 134 14.17 -8.17 -4.05
C GLU A 134 13.78 -8.80 -2.68
N ALA A 135 14.13 -8.14 -1.58
CA ALA A 135 13.74 -8.57 -0.25
C ALA A 135 12.22 -8.40 0.00
N ALA A 136 11.65 -7.32 -0.51
CA ALA A 136 10.21 -7.04 -0.44
C ALA A 136 9.40 -8.12 -1.17
N GLU A 137 9.79 -8.45 -2.40
CA GLU A 137 9.15 -9.49 -3.23
C GLU A 137 9.08 -10.84 -2.53
N GLN A 138 10.20 -11.26 -1.91
CA GLN A 138 10.25 -12.51 -1.15
C GLN A 138 9.26 -12.51 0.04
N VAL A 139 9.19 -11.41 0.78
CA VAL A 139 8.32 -11.30 1.95
C VAL A 139 6.84 -11.23 1.54
N ILE A 140 6.53 -10.45 0.50
CA ILE A 140 5.16 -10.36 -0.05
C ILE A 140 4.72 -11.73 -0.58
N GLY A 141 5.59 -12.44 -1.30
CA GLY A 141 5.33 -13.80 -1.77
C GLY A 141 5.00 -14.78 -0.64
N GLN A 142 5.70 -14.69 0.50
CA GLN A 142 5.40 -15.49 1.69
C GLN A 142 4.04 -15.15 2.29
N MET A 143 3.66 -13.88 2.37
CA MET A 143 2.34 -13.45 2.83
C MET A 143 1.23 -13.83 1.84
N ALA A 144 1.49 -13.71 0.54
CA ALA A 144 0.55 -14.08 -0.52
C ALA A 144 0.25 -15.58 -0.54
N ALA A 145 1.15 -16.44 -0.07
CA ALA A 145 0.88 -17.86 0.11
C ALA A 145 -0.28 -18.13 1.09
N HIS A 146 -0.55 -17.22 2.01
CA HIS A 146 -1.64 -17.30 2.99
C HIS A 146 -2.84 -16.43 2.60
N LEU A 147 -2.64 -15.34 1.88
CA LEU A 147 -3.68 -14.46 1.35
C LEU A 147 -3.32 -14.03 -0.08
N PRO A 148 -3.72 -14.81 -1.11
CA PRO A 148 -3.27 -14.64 -2.50
C PRO A 148 -3.42 -13.24 -3.08
N ARG A 149 -4.46 -12.47 -2.68
CA ARG A 149 -4.65 -11.11 -3.19
C ARG A 149 -3.50 -10.14 -2.86
N LEU A 150 -2.68 -10.47 -1.86
CA LEU A 150 -1.52 -9.61 -1.52
C LEU A 150 -0.45 -9.60 -2.62
N SER A 151 -0.47 -10.57 -3.56
CA SER A 151 0.45 -10.57 -4.69
C SER A 151 0.33 -9.33 -5.57
N VAL A 152 -0.84 -8.67 -5.59
CA VAL A 152 -1.06 -7.43 -6.37
C VAL A 152 -0.05 -6.34 -6.00
N TYR A 153 0.43 -6.32 -4.76
CA TYR A 153 1.42 -5.34 -4.35
C TYR A 153 2.80 -5.58 -4.97
N ASN A 154 3.16 -6.83 -5.29
CA ASN A 154 4.37 -7.10 -6.07
C ASN A 154 4.30 -6.43 -7.44
N ASP A 155 3.20 -6.66 -8.17
CA ASP A 155 3.03 -6.10 -9.51
C ASP A 155 3.08 -4.56 -9.49
N LEU A 156 2.40 -3.94 -8.52
CA LEU A 156 2.37 -2.48 -8.38
C LEU A 156 3.74 -1.89 -7.98
N LEU A 157 4.48 -2.57 -7.09
CA LEU A 157 5.80 -2.12 -6.66
C LEU A 157 6.83 -2.30 -7.77
N THR A 158 6.75 -3.41 -8.53
CA THR A 158 7.59 -3.64 -9.71
C THR A 158 7.37 -2.56 -10.76
N GLU A 159 6.11 -2.26 -11.10
CA GLU A 159 5.78 -1.19 -12.05
C GLU A 159 6.34 0.18 -11.61
N ALA A 160 6.22 0.50 -10.31
CA ALA A 160 6.74 1.76 -9.78
C ALA A 160 8.28 1.81 -9.82
N LEU A 161 8.96 0.70 -9.52
CA LEU A 161 10.41 0.60 -9.59
C LEU A 161 10.92 0.73 -11.03
N GLU A 162 10.37 -0.02 -11.98
CA GLU A 162 10.73 0.04 -13.40
C GLU A 162 10.63 1.48 -13.93
N LYS A 163 9.55 2.18 -13.61
CA LYS A 163 9.40 3.59 -14.01
C LYS A 163 10.44 4.51 -13.38
N ALA A 164 10.79 4.28 -12.10
CA ALA A 164 11.82 5.06 -11.43
C ALA A 164 13.20 4.81 -12.06
N GLU A 165 13.53 3.56 -12.41
CA GLU A 165 14.76 3.16 -13.09
C GLU A 165 14.83 3.73 -14.52
N ASP A 166 13.70 3.86 -15.20
CA ASP A 166 13.57 4.50 -16.52
C ASP A 166 13.67 6.05 -16.45
N GLY A 167 13.89 6.60 -15.26
CA GLY A 167 14.13 8.03 -15.03
C GLY A 167 12.89 8.86 -14.68
N ALA A 168 11.73 8.23 -14.49
CA ALA A 168 10.53 8.88 -13.96
C ALA A 168 10.62 8.94 -12.41
N HIS A 169 11.48 9.81 -11.90
CA HIS A 169 11.89 9.87 -10.50
C HIS A 169 10.73 10.14 -9.52
N GLU A 170 9.65 10.77 -9.98
CA GLU A 170 8.41 10.94 -9.21
C GLU A 170 7.79 9.60 -8.76
N TRP A 171 8.10 8.49 -9.47
CA TRP A 171 7.63 7.16 -9.09
C TRP A 171 8.31 6.56 -7.87
N VAL A 172 9.36 7.19 -7.35
CA VAL A 172 9.94 6.80 -6.06
C VAL A 172 9.01 7.17 -4.90
N SER A 173 8.50 8.42 -4.83
CA SER A 173 7.80 8.88 -3.63
C SER A 173 6.73 9.97 -3.82
N ASP A 174 6.31 10.33 -5.04
CA ASP A 174 5.23 11.30 -5.21
C ASP A 174 3.91 10.73 -4.68
N ALA A 175 3.27 11.49 -3.77
CA ALA A 175 2.00 11.09 -3.15
C ALA A 175 0.77 11.18 -4.07
N LYS A 176 0.91 11.78 -5.25
CA LYS A 176 -0.17 11.91 -6.25
C LYS A 176 -0.20 10.75 -7.24
N LEU A 177 0.85 9.95 -7.24
CA LEU A 177 1.01 8.78 -8.10
C LEU A 177 0.96 7.50 -7.25
N PRO A 178 0.73 6.34 -7.87
CA PRO A 178 0.98 5.06 -7.25
C PRO A 178 2.50 4.77 -7.23
N SER A 179 3.28 5.72 -6.66
CA SER A 179 4.71 5.59 -6.50
C SER A 179 5.07 4.43 -5.57
N TYR A 180 6.32 3.99 -5.59
CA TYR A 180 6.79 2.91 -4.73
C TYR A 180 6.44 3.17 -3.26
N HIS A 181 6.69 4.37 -2.76
CA HIS A 181 6.37 4.76 -1.39
C HIS A 181 4.86 4.77 -1.12
N THR A 182 4.03 5.26 -2.06
CA THR A 182 2.56 5.28 -1.91
C THR A 182 1.99 3.86 -1.87
N VAL A 183 2.40 2.99 -2.79
CA VAL A 183 1.97 1.57 -2.83
C VAL A 183 2.41 0.83 -1.57
N TRP A 184 3.64 1.06 -1.10
CA TRP A 184 4.15 0.49 0.15
C TRP A 184 3.31 0.91 1.36
N PHE A 185 2.98 2.20 1.45
CA PHE A 185 2.13 2.72 2.52
C PHE A 185 0.75 2.06 2.51
N GLU A 186 0.15 1.88 1.35
CA GLU A 186 -1.15 1.22 1.17
C GLU A 186 -1.08 -0.26 1.56
N MET A 187 -0.04 -0.98 1.15
CA MET A 187 0.20 -2.37 1.56
C MET A 187 0.37 -2.49 3.07
N HIS A 188 1.14 -1.61 3.69
CA HIS A 188 1.31 -1.62 5.14
C HIS A 188 -0.02 -1.37 5.87
N GLU A 189 -0.82 -0.41 5.41
CA GLU A 189 -2.16 -0.14 5.97
C GLU A 189 -3.09 -1.35 5.81
N ASP A 190 -3.03 -2.05 4.68
CA ASP A 190 -3.76 -3.29 4.46
C ASP A 190 -3.37 -4.36 5.49
N LEU A 191 -2.07 -4.61 5.64
CA LEU A 191 -1.54 -5.60 6.58
C LEU A 191 -1.93 -5.29 8.03
N LEU A 192 -1.81 -4.04 8.47
CA LEU A 192 -2.23 -3.60 9.81
C LEU A 192 -3.70 -3.93 10.06
N ARG A 193 -4.57 -3.64 9.09
CA ARG A 193 -6.02 -3.90 9.21
C ARG A 193 -6.35 -5.39 9.29
N ILE A 194 -5.83 -6.19 8.36
CA ILE A 194 -6.14 -7.62 8.31
C ILE A 194 -5.53 -8.38 9.48
N LEU A 195 -4.33 -8.01 9.92
CA LEU A 195 -3.66 -8.64 11.05
C LEU A 195 -4.09 -8.08 12.41
N GLY A 196 -4.81 -6.94 12.43
CA GLY A 196 -5.24 -6.30 13.68
C GLY A 196 -4.06 -5.74 14.47
N ARG A 197 -3.04 -5.26 13.78
CA ARG A 197 -1.88 -4.61 14.37
C ARG A 197 -2.02 -3.09 14.29
N GLU A 198 -1.28 -2.38 15.11
CA GLU A 198 -1.14 -0.93 15.08
C GLU A 198 0.22 -0.56 14.52
N ARG A 199 0.32 0.63 13.94
CA ARG A 199 1.59 1.12 13.42
C ARG A 199 2.49 1.53 14.58
N ASP A 200 3.69 0.97 14.66
CA ASP A 200 4.75 1.46 15.55
C ASP A 200 5.22 2.81 15.02
N GLU A 201 5.12 3.85 15.85
CA GLU A 201 5.56 5.23 15.53
C GLU A 201 7.08 5.37 15.48
#